data_d53ff319aa5de521a451c4d4ecd56cdf
#
_entry.id   d53ff319aa5de521a451c4d4ecd56cdf
#
_cell.length_a   1.000
_cell.length_b   1.000
_cell.length_c   1.000
_cell.angle_alpha   90.00
_cell.angle_beta   90.00
_cell.angle_gamma   90.00
#
_symmetry.space_group_name_H-M   'P 1'
#
loop_
_entity.id
_entity.type
_entity.pdbx_description
1 polymer ?
#
loop_
_entity_poly.entity_id
_entity_poly.type
_entity_poly.pdbx_seq_one_letter_code
_entity_poly.pdbx_strand_id
1 'polypeptide(L)'
;MPPTPLRPGTVTLGKDAVLRNFGGMSAVRATDQAKIVMESGSVIEDTLTGYTRTKGSGADSVGPAGAIWLQGGTLVMEEGSKIRNMDGRGVYADGGKVEIGGAISSIAANKSAMWQANNGIVIHLRNNAEGTLTSTALIEKISSGSIIYCAGDAKSFKMENGSKITDCPKLNGNVIYAKTAPS
;
A
#
# COMPACT_ATOMS: atom_id res chain seq x y z
N MET A 1 25.27 -16.51 -26.98
CA MET A 1 23.96 -15.83 -27.01
C MET A 1 23.80 -15.08 -25.69
N PRO A 2 23.51 -13.80 -25.68
CA PRO A 2 23.13 -13.13 -24.43
C PRO A 2 21.81 -13.73 -23.94
N PRO A 3 21.61 -13.87 -22.60
CA PRO A 3 20.37 -14.38 -22.07
C PRO A 3 19.22 -13.47 -22.47
N THR A 4 18.12 -14.06 -22.94
CA THR A 4 16.89 -13.30 -23.22
C THR A 4 16.41 -12.65 -21.92
N PRO A 5 16.20 -11.33 -21.88
CA PRO A 5 15.70 -10.68 -20.67
C PRO A 5 14.34 -11.29 -20.31
N LEU A 6 14.20 -11.68 -19.04
CA LEU A 6 12.93 -12.15 -18.51
C LEU A 6 11.90 -11.02 -18.64
N ARG A 7 10.73 -11.32 -19.19
CA ARG A 7 9.63 -10.36 -19.24
C ARG A 7 9.07 -10.18 -17.84
N PRO A 8 8.84 -8.94 -17.37
CA PRO A 8 8.22 -8.71 -16.09
C PRO A 8 6.82 -9.34 -16.03
N GLY A 9 6.55 -10.06 -14.94
CA GLY A 9 5.23 -10.64 -14.70
C GLY A 9 4.17 -9.58 -14.44
N THR A 10 2.92 -9.83 -14.83
CA THR A 10 1.79 -8.97 -14.49
C THR A 10 0.76 -9.79 -13.72
N VAL A 11 0.30 -9.24 -12.60
CA VAL A 11 -0.87 -9.72 -11.85
C VAL A 11 -1.99 -8.74 -12.09
N THR A 12 -3.10 -9.22 -12.66
CA THR A 12 -4.30 -8.41 -12.88
C THR A 12 -5.43 -8.93 -12.00
N LEU A 13 -5.95 -8.07 -11.14
CA LEU A 13 -7.24 -8.27 -10.49
C LEU A 13 -8.28 -7.67 -11.43
N GLY A 14 -8.90 -8.54 -12.22
CA GLY A 14 -9.89 -8.14 -13.22
C GLY A 14 -11.17 -7.60 -12.61
N LYS A 15 -12.04 -7.09 -13.43
CA LYS A 15 -13.35 -6.55 -13.02
C LYS A 15 -14.09 -7.53 -12.10
N ASP A 16 -14.58 -7.01 -10.97
CA ASP A 16 -15.32 -7.74 -9.94
C ASP A 16 -14.52 -8.85 -9.22
N ALA A 17 -13.21 -8.94 -9.44
CA ALA A 17 -12.35 -9.82 -8.65
C ALA A 17 -12.26 -9.36 -7.19
N VAL A 18 -12.39 -10.29 -6.24
CA VAL A 18 -12.34 -9.99 -4.81
C VAL A 18 -11.32 -10.86 -4.11
N LEU A 19 -10.36 -10.24 -3.44
CA LEU A 19 -9.48 -10.89 -2.47
C LEU A 19 -9.94 -10.49 -1.07
N ARG A 20 -10.35 -11.47 -0.24
CA ARG A 20 -10.84 -11.21 1.11
C ARG A 20 -10.40 -12.25 2.13
N ASN A 21 -10.52 -11.90 3.41
CA ASN A 21 -10.32 -12.82 4.53
C ASN A 21 -8.94 -13.48 4.52
N PHE A 22 -7.90 -12.71 4.25
CA PHE A 22 -6.54 -13.21 4.23
C PHE A 22 -5.78 -12.79 5.49
N GLY A 23 -4.96 -13.69 6.01
CA GLY A 23 -3.96 -13.42 7.04
C GLY A 23 -2.57 -13.61 6.43
N GLY A 24 -1.61 -12.83 6.86
CA GLY A 24 -0.25 -12.96 6.36
C GLY A 24 0.45 -11.62 6.15
N MET A 25 1.43 -11.60 5.24
CA MET A 25 2.26 -10.42 5.03
C MET A 25 1.60 -9.40 4.09
N SER A 26 0.93 -9.88 3.05
CA SER A 26 0.19 -9.05 2.09
C SER A 26 -0.76 -9.92 1.27
N ALA A 27 -1.84 -9.35 0.74
CA ALA A 27 -2.71 -10.05 -0.21
C ALA A 27 -2.01 -10.26 -1.53
N VAL A 28 -1.30 -9.25 -2.02
CA VAL A 28 -0.53 -9.29 -3.26
C VAL A 28 0.87 -8.75 -3.01
N ARG A 29 1.88 -9.47 -3.51
CA ARG A 29 3.28 -9.02 -3.49
C ARG A 29 3.84 -9.05 -4.90
N ALA A 30 4.54 -7.99 -5.28
CA ALA A 30 5.33 -7.92 -6.50
C ALA A 30 6.79 -7.60 -6.17
N THR A 31 7.69 -8.23 -6.90
CA THR A 31 9.15 -8.00 -6.80
C THR A 31 9.68 -7.55 -8.15
N ASP A 32 10.87 -6.95 -8.12
CA ASP A 32 11.59 -6.52 -9.33
C ASP A 32 10.77 -5.55 -10.20
N GLN A 33 10.52 -5.92 -11.44
CA GLN A 33 9.76 -5.10 -12.40
C GLN A 33 8.32 -5.58 -12.60
N ALA A 34 7.83 -6.47 -11.75
CA ALA A 34 6.48 -6.99 -11.88
C ALA A 34 5.41 -5.88 -11.76
N LYS A 35 4.30 -6.05 -12.45
CA LYS A 35 3.19 -5.11 -12.43
C LYS A 35 1.98 -5.70 -11.73
N ILE A 36 1.34 -4.90 -10.88
CA ILE A 36 0.01 -5.19 -10.32
C ILE A 36 -0.98 -4.22 -10.93
N VAL A 37 -2.06 -4.73 -11.47
CA VAL A 37 -3.19 -3.92 -11.96
C VAL A 37 -4.43 -4.32 -11.20
N MET A 38 -5.10 -3.34 -10.62
CA MET A 38 -6.44 -3.48 -10.07
C MET A 38 -7.40 -2.77 -11.02
N GLU A 39 -8.14 -3.55 -11.81
CA GLU A 39 -9.14 -3.00 -12.73
C GLU A 39 -10.38 -2.48 -11.98
N SER A 40 -11.15 -1.64 -12.65
CA SER A 40 -12.41 -1.10 -12.13
C SER A 40 -13.33 -2.21 -11.59
N GLY A 41 -13.86 -2.04 -10.38
CA GLY A 41 -14.70 -3.02 -9.70
C GLY A 41 -13.93 -4.06 -8.88
N SER A 42 -12.61 -4.23 -9.07
CA SER A 42 -11.82 -5.15 -8.24
C SER A 42 -11.69 -4.66 -6.79
N VAL A 43 -11.60 -5.60 -5.84
CA VAL A 43 -11.58 -5.29 -4.40
C VAL A 43 -10.54 -6.15 -3.68
N ILE A 44 -9.75 -5.52 -2.80
CA ILE A 44 -8.99 -6.20 -1.75
C ILE A 44 -9.59 -5.74 -0.42
N GLU A 45 -10.09 -6.67 0.39
CA GLU A 45 -10.79 -6.34 1.62
C GLU A 45 -10.62 -7.37 2.73
N ASP A 46 -10.90 -6.92 3.97
CA ASP A 46 -11.05 -7.78 5.14
C ASP A 46 -9.80 -8.62 5.45
N THR A 47 -8.79 -8.02 6.06
CA THR A 47 -7.74 -8.81 6.69
C THR A 47 -8.31 -9.58 7.86
N LEU A 48 -7.83 -10.82 8.06
CA LEU A 48 -8.19 -11.58 9.24
C LEU A 48 -7.69 -10.88 10.50
N THR A 49 -8.61 -10.48 11.37
CA THR A 49 -8.30 -9.93 12.70
C THR A 49 -7.62 -10.99 13.56
N GLY A 50 -6.61 -10.59 14.34
CA GLY A 50 -5.92 -11.48 15.27
C GLY A 50 -4.74 -12.25 14.69
N TYR A 51 -4.31 -11.96 13.48
CA TYR A 51 -3.04 -12.47 12.97
C TYR A 51 -1.88 -11.89 13.78
N THR A 52 -1.41 -12.67 14.74
CA THR A 52 -0.20 -12.37 15.52
C THR A 52 1.01 -12.85 14.74
N ARG A 53 1.84 -11.91 14.31
CA ARG A 53 3.15 -12.24 13.80
C ARG A 53 4.03 -12.80 14.90
N THR A 54 4.41 -14.06 14.81
CA THR A 54 5.51 -14.61 15.60
C THR A 54 6.80 -13.89 15.23
N LYS A 55 7.50 -13.40 16.27
CA LYS A 55 8.80 -12.75 16.15
C LYS A 55 9.79 -13.73 15.53
N GLY A 56 10.09 -13.58 14.25
CA GLY A 56 11.25 -14.22 13.63
C GLY A 56 12.54 -13.60 14.20
N SER A 57 13.61 -14.34 14.20
CA SER A 57 14.94 -13.97 14.71
C SER A 57 15.64 -12.90 13.87
N GLY A 58 14.98 -11.83 13.54
CA GLY A 58 15.51 -10.68 12.81
C GLY A 58 14.41 -9.64 12.65
N ALA A 59 14.62 -8.46 13.22
CA ALA A 59 13.65 -7.37 13.24
C ALA A 59 13.21 -6.93 11.82
N ASP A 60 14.03 -7.20 10.81
CA ASP A 60 13.82 -6.75 9.42
C ASP A 60 13.20 -7.81 8.50
N SER A 61 13.08 -9.05 8.95
CA SER A 61 12.58 -10.16 8.12
C SER A 61 11.06 -10.20 8.00
N VAL A 62 10.39 -9.27 8.67
CA VAL A 62 8.95 -9.27 8.80
C VAL A 62 8.36 -8.21 7.88
N GLY A 63 8.01 -8.61 6.64
CA GLY A 63 7.38 -7.75 5.65
C GLY A 63 6.14 -7.02 6.20
N PRO A 64 5.72 -5.94 5.60
CA PRO A 64 4.57 -5.17 6.03
C PRO A 64 3.27 -5.95 5.84
N ALA A 65 2.50 -6.13 6.90
CA ALA A 65 1.13 -6.58 6.76
C ALA A 65 0.31 -5.51 6.04
N GLY A 66 -0.44 -5.88 5.02
CA GLY A 66 -1.22 -4.92 4.25
C GLY A 66 -1.88 -5.53 3.01
N ALA A 67 -2.52 -4.71 2.22
CA ALA A 67 -3.12 -5.18 0.98
C ALA A 67 -2.04 -5.49 -0.07
N ILE A 68 -1.17 -4.54 -0.34
CA ILE A 68 -0.18 -4.65 -1.41
C ILE A 68 1.23 -4.36 -0.89
N TRP A 69 2.17 -5.20 -1.27
CA TRP A 69 3.58 -5.02 -1.05
C TRP A 69 4.34 -5.02 -2.37
N LEU A 70 4.92 -3.87 -2.73
CA LEU A 70 5.85 -3.73 -3.84
C LEU A 70 7.29 -3.76 -3.32
N GLN A 71 8.12 -4.57 -3.96
CA GLN A 71 9.58 -4.53 -3.84
C GLN A 71 10.14 -4.22 -5.25
N GLY A 72 10.07 -2.94 -5.65
CA GLY A 72 10.21 -2.54 -7.04
C GLY A 72 8.89 -2.75 -7.82
N GLY A 73 8.93 -2.59 -9.15
CA GLY A 73 7.77 -2.80 -10.01
C GLY A 73 6.74 -1.67 -9.98
N THR A 74 5.51 -1.98 -10.38
CA THR A 74 4.47 -0.95 -10.53
C THR A 74 3.12 -1.47 -10.00
N LEU A 75 2.42 -0.62 -9.24
CA LEU A 75 1.01 -0.77 -8.92
C LEU A 75 0.21 0.26 -9.70
N VAL A 76 -0.86 -0.18 -10.35
CA VAL A 76 -1.91 0.69 -10.91
C VAL A 76 -3.24 0.26 -10.31
N MET A 77 -3.87 1.17 -9.58
CA MET A 77 -5.26 1.04 -9.16
C MET A 77 -6.12 1.94 -10.05
N GLU A 78 -6.93 1.33 -10.90
CA GLU A 78 -7.85 2.07 -11.77
C GLU A 78 -9.02 2.67 -10.98
N GLU A 79 -9.66 3.68 -11.54
CA GLU A 79 -10.90 4.21 -11.01
C GLU A 79 -11.94 3.10 -10.80
N GLY A 80 -12.62 3.11 -9.65
CA GLY A 80 -13.59 2.06 -9.27
C GLY A 80 -12.99 0.84 -8.58
N SER A 81 -11.66 0.62 -8.61
CA SER A 81 -11.00 -0.39 -7.79
C SER A 81 -10.95 0.03 -6.31
N LYS A 82 -10.88 -0.94 -5.38
CA LYS A 82 -10.96 -0.63 -3.94
C LYS A 82 -9.99 -1.45 -3.11
N ILE A 83 -9.38 -0.79 -2.11
CA ILE A 83 -8.75 -1.44 -0.95
C ILE A 83 -9.50 -0.94 0.27
N ARG A 84 -10.06 -1.85 1.09
CA ARG A 84 -10.85 -1.43 2.25
C ARG A 84 -10.84 -2.43 3.40
N ASN A 85 -11.22 -1.96 4.60
CA ASN A 85 -11.37 -2.78 5.80
C ASN A 85 -10.09 -3.54 6.16
N MET A 86 -8.95 -2.85 6.15
CA MET A 86 -7.65 -3.45 6.38
C MET A 86 -7.15 -3.14 7.78
N ASP A 87 -6.63 -4.15 8.46
CA ASP A 87 -5.80 -3.98 9.64
C ASP A 87 -4.33 -3.94 9.22
N GLY A 88 -3.69 -2.77 9.36
CA GLY A 88 -2.28 -2.60 9.00
C GLY A 88 -2.06 -1.53 7.95
N ARG A 89 -1.62 -1.90 6.76
CA ARG A 89 -1.31 -0.96 5.67
C ARG A 89 -2.18 -1.20 4.45
N GLY A 90 -2.44 -0.15 3.68
CA GLY A 90 -3.00 -0.29 2.35
C GLY A 90 -1.92 -0.72 1.36
N VAL A 91 -0.98 0.16 1.06
CA VAL A 91 0.11 -0.07 0.10
C VAL A 91 1.46 0.20 0.76
N TYR A 92 2.37 -0.75 0.64
CA TYR A 92 3.77 -0.56 1.00
C TYR A 92 4.63 -0.71 -0.24
N ALA A 93 5.35 0.35 -0.59
CA ALA A 93 6.27 0.37 -1.72
C ALA A 93 7.71 0.55 -1.23
N ASP A 94 8.49 -0.51 -1.39
CA ASP A 94 9.93 -0.56 -1.18
C ASP A 94 10.61 -0.48 -2.55
N GLY A 95 10.62 0.71 -3.11
CA GLY A 95 10.95 0.98 -4.51
C GLY A 95 9.74 0.88 -5.45
N GLY A 96 9.95 1.27 -6.71
CA GLY A 96 8.94 1.17 -7.76
C GLY A 96 7.94 2.32 -7.82
N LYS A 97 6.81 2.10 -8.47
CA LYS A 97 5.84 3.14 -8.79
C LYS A 97 4.44 2.76 -8.34
N VAL A 98 3.74 3.68 -7.69
CA VAL A 98 2.38 3.52 -7.19
C VAL A 98 1.49 4.57 -7.83
N GLU A 99 0.47 4.14 -8.58
CA GLU A 99 -0.55 4.99 -9.17
C GLU A 99 -1.92 4.58 -8.62
N ILE A 100 -2.56 5.48 -7.90
CA ILE A 100 -3.87 5.25 -7.28
C ILE A 100 -4.91 6.11 -7.97
N GLY A 101 -5.83 5.49 -8.70
CA GLY A 101 -7.05 6.11 -9.24
C GLY A 101 -8.33 5.58 -8.57
N GLY A 102 -8.19 4.50 -7.82
CA GLY A 102 -9.28 3.88 -7.07
C GLY A 102 -9.46 4.45 -5.66
N ALA A 103 -10.26 3.76 -4.85
CA ALA A 103 -10.54 4.14 -3.48
C ALA A 103 -9.76 3.30 -2.46
N ILE A 104 -9.21 3.95 -1.41
CA ILE A 104 -8.66 3.28 -0.23
C ILE A 104 -9.41 3.77 0.98
N SER A 105 -10.04 2.86 1.73
CA SER A 105 -10.88 3.26 2.87
C SER A 105 -10.84 2.27 4.03
N SER A 106 -11.21 2.76 5.22
CA SER A 106 -11.34 1.94 6.43
C SER A 106 -10.06 1.18 6.76
N ILE A 107 -8.93 1.86 6.73
CA ILE A 107 -7.64 1.32 7.16
C ILE A 107 -7.47 1.64 8.64
N ALA A 108 -7.13 0.63 9.43
CA ALA A 108 -6.85 0.76 10.85
C ALA A 108 -5.47 0.20 11.21
N ALA A 109 -4.89 0.67 12.33
CA ALA A 109 -3.70 0.06 12.87
C ALA A 109 -4.03 -1.33 13.42
N ASN A 110 -3.26 -2.33 13.04
CA ASN A 110 -3.34 -3.64 13.64
C ASN A 110 -2.84 -3.58 15.10
N LYS A 111 -3.75 -3.70 16.06
CA LYS A 111 -3.44 -3.61 17.50
C LYS A 111 -2.54 -4.74 17.99
N SER A 112 -2.50 -5.83 17.27
CA SER A 112 -1.67 -7.01 17.61
C SER A 112 -0.26 -6.95 17.01
N ALA A 113 0.03 -6.00 16.15
CA ALA A 113 1.35 -5.87 15.53
C ALA A 113 2.36 -5.30 16.52
N MET A 114 3.44 -6.03 16.75
CA MET A 114 4.51 -5.62 17.68
C MET A 114 5.28 -4.35 17.26
N TRP A 115 5.07 -3.86 16.07
CA TRP A 115 5.74 -2.68 15.48
C TRP A 115 4.73 -1.55 15.25
N GLN A 116 4.38 -0.86 16.30
CA GLN A 116 3.35 0.19 16.27
C GLN A 116 3.76 1.43 15.45
N ALA A 117 5.04 1.71 15.30
CA ALA A 117 5.52 2.95 14.70
C ALA A 117 5.12 3.16 13.22
N ASN A 118 4.87 2.07 12.48
CA ASN A 118 4.52 2.12 11.05
C ASN A 118 3.19 1.41 10.75
N ASN A 119 2.38 1.19 11.76
CA ASN A 119 1.12 0.49 11.66
C ASN A 119 -0.01 1.47 11.32
N GLY A 120 -0.91 1.09 10.43
CA GLY A 120 -2.01 1.95 10.00
C GLY A 120 -1.64 3.00 8.95
N ILE A 121 -0.47 2.90 8.32
CA ILE A 121 -0.10 3.76 7.20
C ILE A 121 -0.83 3.29 5.94
N VAL A 122 -1.56 4.19 5.30
CA VAL A 122 -2.32 3.82 4.09
C VAL A 122 -1.39 3.60 2.91
N ILE A 123 -0.49 4.55 2.63
CA ILE A 123 0.52 4.44 1.59
C ILE A 123 1.88 4.77 2.19
N HIS A 124 2.79 3.80 2.17
CA HIS A 124 4.15 3.95 2.64
C HIS A 124 5.14 3.81 1.48
N LEU A 125 5.90 4.87 1.22
CA LEU A 125 6.89 4.95 0.14
C LEU A 125 8.29 5.03 0.73
N ARG A 126 9.23 4.21 0.23
CA ARG A 126 10.66 4.24 0.56
C ARG A 126 11.51 3.71 -0.61
N ASN A 127 12.84 3.77 -0.47
CA ASN A 127 13.81 3.22 -1.44
C ASN A 127 13.52 3.67 -2.88
N ASN A 128 13.52 4.98 -3.12
CA ASN A 128 13.21 5.58 -4.42
C ASN A 128 11.81 5.28 -4.97
N ALA A 129 10.86 4.88 -4.12
CA ALA A 129 9.47 4.71 -4.56
C ALA A 129 8.85 6.06 -4.97
N GLU A 130 8.03 6.00 -6.00
CA GLU A 130 7.21 7.12 -6.48
C GLU A 130 5.73 6.82 -6.20
N GLY A 131 4.99 7.81 -5.72
CA GLY A 131 3.55 7.69 -5.48
C GLY A 131 2.77 8.80 -6.17
N THR A 132 1.64 8.44 -6.77
CA THR A 132 0.70 9.40 -7.37
C THR A 132 -0.73 9.03 -6.98
N LEU A 133 -1.46 9.99 -6.43
CA LEU A 133 -2.92 9.96 -6.42
C LEU A 133 -3.40 10.65 -7.69
N THR A 134 -4.00 9.87 -8.60
CA THR A 134 -4.55 10.43 -9.84
C THR A 134 -5.85 11.20 -9.57
N SER A 135 -6.39 11.87 -10.56
CA SER A 135 -7.54 12.77 -10.40
C SER A 135 -8.80 12.12 -9.80
N THR A 136 -8.95 10.81 -9.92
CA THR A 136 -10.09 10.04 -9.41
C THR A 136 -9.85 9.39 -8.06
N ALA A 137 -8.63 9.47 -7.52
CA ALA A 137 -8.25 8.83 -6.26
C ALA A 137 -9.07 9.36 -5.08
N LEU A 138 -9.52 8.44 -4.23
CA LEU A 138 -10.22 8.75 -2.98
C LEU A 138 -9.61 7.97 -1.81
N ILE A 139 -9.15 8.68 -0.79
CA ILE A 139 -8.76 8.08 0.50
C ILE A 139 -9.67 8.63 1.57
N GLU A 140 -10.35 7.74 2.31
CA GLU A 140 -11.32 8.13 3.32
C GLU A 140 -11.42 7.16 4.51
N LYS A 141 -12.04 7.60 5.60
CA LYS A 141 -12.37 6.77 6.77
C LYS A 141 -11.16 6.09 7.39
N ILE A 142 -10.04 6.77 7.40
CA ILE A 142 -8.82 6.27 8.03
C ILE A 142 -8.88 6.58 9.51
N SER A 143 -8.68 5.56 10.35
CA SER A 143 -8.88 5.69 11.80
C SER A 143 -7.60 5.71 12.61
N SER A 144 -6.43 5.46 12.01
CA SER A 144 -5.16 5.48 12.74
C SER A 144 -3.95 5.56 11.82
N GLY A 145 -2.81 5.93 12.39
CA GLY A 145 -1.55 6.07 11.66
C GLY A 145 -1.48 7.31 10.78
N SER A 146 -0.64 7.26 9.76
CA SER A 146 -0.52 8.32 8.74
C SER A 146 -1.12 7.86 7.43
N ILE A 147 -1.69 8.78 6.66
CA ILE A 147 -2.27 8.39 5.38
C ILE A 147 -1.14 8.18 4.37
N ILE A 148 -0.35 9.20 4.12
CA ILE A 148 0.82 9.10 3.24
C ILE A 148 2.08 9.25 4.09
N TYR A 149 2.97 8.29 3.99
CA TYR A 149 4.29 8.34 4.62
C TYR A 149 5.37 8.20 3.54
N CYS A 150 6.10 9.29 3.32
CA CYS A 150 7.27 9.31 2.47
C CYS A 150 8.52 9.21 3.36
N ALA A 151 9.20 8.06 3.34
CA ALA A 151 10.48 7.90 4.00
C ALA A 151 11.54 8.83 3.38
N GLY A 152 12.64 9.08 4.09
CA GLY A 152 13.68 10.00 3.61
C GLY A 152 14.36 9.59 2.30
N ASP A 153 14.20 8.34 1.90
CA ASP A 153 14.70 7.74 0.67
C ASP A 153 13.60 7.55 -0.41
N ALA A 154 12.37 8.01 -0.17
CA ALA A 154 11.34 8.05 -1.20
C ALA A 154 11.67 9.11 -2.26
N LYS A 155 11.41 8.80 -3.54
CA LYS A 155 11.74 9.71 -4.64
C LYS A 155 10.74 10.86 -4.75
N SER A 156 9.44 10.57 -4.74
CA SER A 156 8.40 11.59 -4.89
C SER A 156 7.02 11.09 -4.46
N PHE A 157 6.17 12.05 -4.11
CA PHE A 157 4.74 11.85 -3.97
C PHE A 157 4.00 13.02 -4.59
N LYS A 158 2.95 12.74 -5.36
CA LYS A 158 2.12 13.73 -6.06
C LYS A 158 0.64 13.46 -5.83
N MET A 159 -0.12 14.51 -5.62
CA MET A 159 -1.58 14.51 -5.73
C MET A 159 -1.99 15.29 -6.97
N GLU A 160 -2.75 14.66 -7.87
CA GLU A 160 -3.29 15.34 -9.04
C GLU A 160 -4.55 16.13 -8.70
N ASN A 161 -4.88 17.10 -9.56
CA ASN A 161 -6.11 17.86 -9.39
C ASN A 161 -7.32 16.93 -9.47
N GLY A 162 -8.21 17.03 -8.47
CA GLY A 162 -9.37 16.14 -8.33
C GLY A 162 -9.17 15.00 -7.32
N SER A 163 -7.93 14.55 -7.02
CA SER A 163 -7.69 13.56 -5.97
C SER A 163 -8.12 14.07 -4.60
N LYS A 164 -8.61 13.17 -3.74
CA LYS A 164 -9.18 13.53 -2.44
C LYS A 164 -8.65 12.66 -1.30
N ILE A 165 -8.30 13.30 -0.18
CA ILE A 165 -8.15 12.68 1.13
C ILE A 165 -9.14 13.38 2.05
N THR A 166 -10.13 12.67 2.56
CA THR A 166 -11.25 13.25 3.27
C THR A 166 -11.83 12.32 4.34
N ASP A 167 -12.70 12.85 5.18
CA ASP A 167 -13.46 12.06 6.18
C ASP A 167 -12.62 11.13 7.07
N CYS A 168 -11.54 11.66 7.63
CA CYS A 168 -10.64 10.94 8.53
C CYS A 168 -10.63 11.53 9.95
N PRO A 169 -11.80 11.65 10.64
CA PRO A 169 -11.93 12.41 11.90
C PRO A 169 -11.20 11.75 13.08
N LYS A 170 -10.85 10.49 12.99
CA LYS A 170 -10.13 9.73 14.03
C LYS A 170 -8.66 9.50 13.72
N LEU A 171 -8.14 10.18 12.70
CA LEU A 171 -6.72 10.10 12.36
C LEU A 171 -5.87 10.58 13.54
N ASN A 172 -4.91 9.76 13.97
CA ASN A 172 -4.00 10.09 15.07
C ASN A 172 -2.55 10.33 14.61
N GLY A 173 -2.31 10.31 13.31
CA GLY A 173 -1.05 10.64 12.66
C GLY A 173 -1.19 11.80 11.70
N ASN A 174 -0.29 11.88 10.73
CA ASN A 174 -0.31 12.95 9.72
C ASN A 174 -1.11 12.53 8.49
N VAL A 175 -1.79 13.48 7.86
CA VAL A 175 -2.36 13.23 6.51
C VAL A 175 -1.22 12.93 5.54
N ILE A 176 -0.21 13.78 5.51
CA ILE A 176 1.01 13.55 4.72
C ILE A 176 2.22 13.78 5.64
N TYR A 177 3.07 12.80 5.74
CA TYR A 177 4.35 12.90 6.44
C TYR A 177 5.49 12.64 5.47
N ALA A 178 6.37 13.61 5.30
CA ALA A 178 7.58 13.48 4.52
C ALA A 178 8.80 13.64 5.43
N LYS A 179 9.70 12.66 5.38
CA LYS A 179 10.97 12.68 6.12
C LYS A 179 12.10 13.06 5.16
N THR A 180 12.97 13.96 5.58
CA THR A 180 14.22 14.23 4.84
C THR A 180 15.18 13.07 5.01
N ALA A 181 15.95 12.76 3.95
CA ALA A 181 17.08 11.85 4.07
C ALA A 181 18.06 12.39 5.12
N PRO A 182 18.68 11.56 5.95
CA PRO A 182 19.79 12.00 6.77
C PRO A 182 20.93 12.46 5.85
N SER A 183 21.47 13.64 6.17
CA SER A 183 22.64 14.22 5.51
C SER A 183 23.88 13.35 5.74
#